data_6acf05ed39ef65f6f30b03925a820782
#
_entry.id   6acf05ed39ef65f6f30b03925a820782
#
_cell.length_a   1.000
_cell.length_b   1.000
_cell.length_c   1.000
_cell.angle_alpha   90.00
_cell.angle_beta   90.00
_cell.angle_gamma   90.00
#
_symmetry.space_group_name_H-M   'P 1'
#
loop_
_entity.id
_entity.type
_entity.pdbx_description
1 polymer ?
#
loop_
_entity_poly.entity_id
_entity_poly.type
_entity_poly.pdbx_seq_one_letter_code
_entity_poly.pdbx_strand_id
1 'polypeptide(L)'
;WSEHAPWIDNAQIEQDLIICRALVAIFSDEFLASQLAFRGGTALHKLYLSPQPRYSEDIDLVQITPGPIKPIMYRLGEVLDWLPDRVTKQKRYNNTMLFRVESEIPPTVQIRLKVEINCFEHFNVLGLTKIPFKVENSWFTGEAELTTYHFEELLGTKLRALYQRKKGRDLFDLY
;
A
#
# COMPACT_ATOMS: atom_id res chain seq x y z
N TRP A 1 10.58 9.48 -12.54
CA TRP A 1 10.43 8.44 -11.51
C TRP A 1 11.31 7.21 -11.79
N SER A 2 11.64 6.96 -13.03
CA SER A 2 12.54 5.86 -13.43
C SER A 2 13.91 5.86 -12.74
N GLU A 3 14.37 7.01 -12.27
CA GLU A 3 15.60 7.10 -11.47
C GLU A 3 15.45 6.62 -10.02
N HIS A 4 14.21 6.52 -9.54
CA HIS A 4 13.88 6.13 -8.16
C HIS A 4 13.29 4.72 -8.08
N ALA A 5 12.64 4.25 -9.14
CA ALA A 5 12.03 2.93 -9.21
C ALA A 5 12.94 1.98 -10.00
N PRO A 6 13.42 0.87 -9.39
CA PRO A 6 14.38 -0.04 -10.03
C PRO A 6 13.73 -0.99 -11.07
N TRP A 7 12.63 -0.56 -11.69
CA TRP A 7 11.85 -1.37 -12.61
C TRP A 7 12.23 -1.07 -14.06
N ILE A 8 12.23 -2.10 -14.91
CA ILE A 8 12.54 -1.99 -16.34
C ILE A 8 11.28 -1.64 -17.13
N ASP A 9 10.11 -2.11 -16.69
CA ASP A 9 8.84 -1.92 -17.38
C ASP A 9 8.23 -0.55 -16.99
N ASN A 10 7.92 0.27 -18.01
CA ASN A 10 7.30 1.59 -17.81
C ASN A 10 5.98 1.51 -17.04
N ALA A 11 5.14 0.51 -17.29
CA ALA A 11 3.88 0.33 -16.56
C ALA A 11 4.12 0.06 -15.08
N GLN A 12 5.20 -0.65 -14.72
CA GLN A 12 5.58 -0.85 -13.32
C GLN A 12 6.10 0.43 -12.68
N ILE A 13 6.83 1.26 -13.43
CA ILE A 13 7.31 2.58 -12.97
C ILE A 13 6.13 3.52 -12.71
N GLU A 14 5.17 3.57 -13.63
CA GLU A 14 3.95 4.37 -13.48
C GLU A 14 3.10 3.87 -12.30
N GLN A 15 2.90 2.56 -12.18
CA GLN A 15 2.15 1.98 -11.05
C GLN A 15 2.83 2.27 -9.71
N ASP A 16 4.15 2.22 -9.66
CA ASP A 16 4.91 2.55 -8.46
C ASP A 16 4.68 4.01 -8.02
N LEU A 17 4.67 4.94 -8.96
CA LEU A 17 4.37 6.36 -8.71
C LEU A 17 2.91 6.56 -8.27
N ILE A 18 1.95 5.85 -8.91
CA ILE A 18 0.54 5.87 -8.52
C ILE A 18 0.37 5.37 -7.08
N ILE A 19 1.05 4.27 -6.71
CA ILE A 19 1.06 3.75 -5.33
C ILE A 19 1.61 4.80 -4.36
N CYS A 20 2.73 5.42 -4.69
CA CYS A 20 3.35 6.44 -3.84
C CYS A 20 2.42 7.65 -3.63
N ARG A 21 1.79 8.15 -4.69
CA ARG A 21 0.80 9.23 -4.60
C ARG A 21 -0.42 8.81 -3.77
N ALA A 22 -0.92 7.59 -3.94
CA ALA A 22 -2.05 7.09 -3.16
C ALA A 22 -1.70 6.99 -1.67
N LEU A 23 -0.50 6.53 -1.32
CA LEU A 23 -0.03 6.47 0.07
C LEU A 23 0.05 7.87 0.69
N VAL A 24 0.62 8.85 -0.02
CA VAL A 24 0.64 10.24 0.46
C VAL A 24 -0.78 10.75 0.67
N ALA A 25 -1.68 10.54 -0.29
CA ALA A 25 -3.08 10.99 -0.18
C ALA A 25 -3.80 10.36 1.02
N ILE A 26 -3.65 9.05 1.24
CA ILE A 26 -4.27 8.32 2.34
C ILE A 26 -3.78 8.82 3.70
N PHE A 27 -2.46 8.98 3.87
CA PHE A 27 -1.86 9.32 5.16
C PHE A 27 -1.76 10.83 5.42
N SER A 28 -2.03 11.68 4.43
CA SER A 28 -2.26 13.12 4.64
C SER A 28 -3.68 13.42 5.12
N ASP A 29 -4.61 12.50 5.00
CA ASP A 29 -5.95 12.62 5.56
C ASP A 29 -5.94 12.22 7.03
N GLU A 30 -6.22 13.16 7.93
CA GLU A 30 -6.14 12.96 9.39
C GLU A 30 -7.02 11.80 9.87
N PHE A 31 -8.23 11.65 9.29
CA PHE A 31 -9.12 10.57 9.68
C PHE A 31 -8.56 9.22 9.26
N LEU A 32 -8.15 9.05 8.00
CA LEU A 32 -7.58 7.80 7.52
C LEU A 32 -6.27 7.45 8.22
N ALA A 33 -5.38 8.42 8.43
CA ALA A 33 -4.12 8.24 9.15
C ALA A 33 -4.32 7.80 10.61
N SER A 34 -5.43 8.21 11.25
CA SER A 34 -5.79 7.78 12.60
C SER A 34 -6.39 6.37 12.66
N GLN A 35 -6.93 5.87 11.55
CA GLN A 35 -7.66 4.61 11.50
C GLN A 35 -6.88 3.46 10.85
N LEU A 36 -5.86 3.77 10.05
CA LEU A 36 -5.19 2.80 9.18
C LEU A 36 -3.68 2.74 9.46
N ALA A 37 -3.12 1.54 9.36
CA ALA A 37 -1.67 1.33 9.30
C ALA A 37 -1.30 0.58 8.01
N PHE A 38 -0.21 0.99 7.39
CA PHE A 38 0.34 0.39 6.17
C PHE A 38 1.15 -0.85 6.51
N ARG A 39 0.93 -1.94 5.78
CA ARG A 39 1.58 -3.24 6.02
C ARG A 39 1.86 -3.99 4.72
N GLY A 40 2.24 -5.24 4.84
CA GLY A 40 2.43 -6.13 3.70
C GLY A 40 3.78 -5.98 3.00
N GLY A 41 3.89 -6.57 1.81
CA GLY A 41 5.11 -6.54 1.01
C GLY A 41 5.48 -5.14 0.56
N THR A 42 4.51 -4.36 0.13
CA THR A 42 4.73 -3.00 -0.35
C THR A 42 5.27 -2.09 0.78
N ALA A 43 4.75 -2.22 2.00
CA ALA A 43 5.26 -1.49 3.16
C ALA A 43 6.71 -1.87 3.46
N LEU A 44 7.02 -3.17 3.52
CA LEU A 44 8.37 -3.67 3.75
C LEU A 44 9.36 -3.11 2.73
N HIS A 45 9.03 -3.21 1.45
CA HIS A 45 9.93 -2.79 0.37
C HIS A 45 10.07 -1.27 0.26
N LYS A 46 8.99 -0.51 0.43
CA LYS A 46 9.04 0.96 0.28
C LYS A 46 9.60 1.69 1.48
N LEU A 47 9.46 1.14 2.68
CA LEU A 47 9.83 1.85 3.91
C LEU A 47 11.14 1.38 4.52
N TYR A 48 11.55 0.14 4.27
CA TYR A 48 12.68 -0.46 4.98
C TYR A 48 13.78 -1.01 4.08
N LEU A 49 13.49 -1.27 2.80
CA LEU A 49 14.46 -1.87 1.87
C LEU A 49 14.78 -0.92 0.71
N SER A 50 16.03 -0.49 0.62
CA SER A 50 16.49 0.38 -0.47
C SER A 50 17.81 -0.16 -1.06
N PRO A 51 17.90 -0.38 -2.39
CA PRO A 51 16.81 -0.30 -3.36
C PRO A 51 15.75 -1.39 -3.12
N GLN A 52 14.51 -1.18 -3.60
CA GLN A 52 13.46 -2.18 -3.49
C GLN A 52 13.87 -3.46 -4.22
N PRO A 53 13.95 -4.62 -3.55
CA PRO A 53 14.51 -5.85 -4.17
C PRO A 53 13.52 -6.53 -5.12
N ARG A 54 12.23 -6.24 -5.03
CA ARG A 54 11.21 -6.73 -5.95
C ARG A 54 10.03 -5.77 -6.07
N TYR A 55 9.34 -5.89 -7.19
CA TYR A 55 8.11 -5.18 -7.45
C TYR A 55 6.95 -5.64 -6.53
N SER A 56 6.16 -4.69 -6.06
CA SER A 56 4.96 -4.92 -5.26
C SER A 56 3.86 -3.92 -5.66
N GLU A 57 2.66 -4.43 -5.96
CA GLU A 57 1.61 -3.72 -6.68
C GLU A 57 0.36 -3.38 -5.86
N ASP A 58 0.25 -3.94 -4.65
CA ASP A 58 -0.92 -3.78 -3.77
C ASP A 58 -0.61 -2.81 -2.61
N ILE A 59 -1.59 -2.04 -2.18
CA ILE A 59 -1.57 -1.31 -0.92
C ILE A 59 -2.33 -2.14 0.12
N ASP A 60 -1.60 -2.77 1.04
CA ASP A 60 -2.17 -3.52 2.15
C ASP A 60 -2.26 -2.63 3.40
N LEU A 61 -3.47 -2.44 3.91
CA LEU A 61 -3.76 -1.66 5.10
C LEU A 61 -4.40 -2.53 6.17
N VAL A 62 -4.30 -2.11 7.42
CA VAL A 62 -5.05 -2.69 8.52
C VAL A 62 -5.79 -1.59 9.27
N GLN A 63 -7.01 -1.88 9.66
CA GLN A 63 -7.76 -1.02 10.58
C GLN A 63 -7.15 -1.15 11.98
N ILE A 64 -6.66 -0.05 12.55
CA ILE A 64 -5.91 -0.04 13.83
C ILE A 64 -6.83 -0.41 14.99
N THR A 65 -8.02 0.17 15.02
CA THR A 65 -8.98 -0.04 16.10
C THR A 65 -10.24 -0.71 15.60
N PRO A 66 -10.78 -1.73 16.27
CA PRO A 66 -12.06 -2.33 15.91
C PRO A 66 -13.18 -1.30 15.81
N GLY A 67 -13.93 -1.35 14.72
CA GLY A 67 -15.02 -0.41 14.49
C GLY A 67 -15.68 -0.60 13.12
N PRO A 68 -16.71 0.21 12.81
CA PRO A 68 -17.39 0.12 11.52
C PRO A 68 -16.48 0.55 10.37
N ILE A 69 -16.31 -0.32 9.38
CA ILE A 69 -15.43 -0.06 8.23
C ILE A 69 -16.02 0.94 7.21
N LYS A 70 -17.34 1.10 7.20
CA LYS A 70 -18.03 1.90 6.19
C LYS A 70 -17.56 3.36 6.11
N PRO A 71 -17.35 4.11 7.22
CA PRO A 71 -16.81 5.47 7.17
C PRO A 71 -15.40 5.52 6.56
N ILE A 72 -14.55 4.54 6.89
CA ILE A 72 -13.18 4.44 6.36
C ILE A 72 -13.23 4.20 4.84
N MET A 73 -14.05 3.25 4.37
CA MET A 73 -14.21 2.96 2.95
C MET A 73 -14.78 4.16 2.18
N TYR A 74 -15.72 4.89 2.78
CA TYR A 74 -16.27 6.09 2.17
C TYR A 74 -15.19 7.16 2.01
N ARG A 75 -14.48 7.50 3.10
CA ARG A 75 -13.42 8.52 3.07
C ARG A 75 -12.25 8.14 2.16
N LEU A 76 -11.86 6.86 2.17
CA LEU A 76 -10.87 6.35 1.23
C LEU A 76 -11.27 6.56 -0.23
N GLY A 77 -12.55 6.36 -0.53
CA GLY A 77 -13.09 6.60 -1.87
C GLY A 77 -13.11 8.08 -2.27
N GLU A 78 -13.27 9.01 -1.33
CA GLU A 78 -13.15 10.44 -1.58
C GLU A 78 -11.70 10.87 -1.81
N VAL A 79 -10.78 10.42 -0.95
CA VAL A 79 -9.35 10.75 -1.02
C VAL A 79 -8.69 10.21 -2.30
N LEU A 80 -9.16 9.08 -2.79
CA LEU A 80 -8.67 8.44 -4.02
C LEU A 80 -9.57 8.69 -5.24
N ASP A 81 -10.42 9.74 -5.22
CA ASP A 81 -11.36 10.06 -6.31
C ASP A 81 -10.68 10.44 -7.64
N TRP A 82 -9.40 10.81 -7.59
CA TRP A 82 -8.57 11.05 -8.76
C TRP A 82 -8.21 9.76 -9.54
N LEU A 83 -8.46 8.56 -8.98
CA LEU A 83 -8.28 7.27 -9.65
C LEU A 83 -9.60 6.83 -10.30
N PRO A 84 -9.59 6.51 -11.61
CA PRO A 84 -10.79 6.08 -12.33
C PRO A 84 -11.20 4.64 -12.03
N ASP A 85 -12.36 4.24 -12.55
CA ASP A 85 -12.86 2.85 -12.59
C ASP A 85 -12.82 2.13 -11.24
N ARG A 86 -13.33 2.79 -10.21
CA ARG A 86 -13.38 2.25 -8.85
C ARG A 86 -14.40 1.12 -8.71
N VAL A 87 -13.93 -0.04 -8.25
CA VAL A 87 -14.77 -1.16 -7.84
C VAL A 87 -14.51 -1.48 -6.36
N THR A 88 -15.56 -1.50 -5.56
CA THR A 88 -15.47 -1.83 -4.13
C THR A 88 -16.02 -3.22 -3.86
N LYS A 89 -15.25 -4.04 -3.13
CA LYS A 89 -15.66 -5.37 -2.66
C LYS A 89 -15.57 -5.42 -1.15
N GLN A 90 -16.69 -5.72 -0.49
CA GLN A 90 -16.75 -5.84 0.97
C GLN A 90 -16.87 -7.31 1.36
N LYS A 91 -15.99 -7.74 2.25
CA LYS A 91 -16.00 -9.05 2.90
C LYS A 91 -15.89 -8.86 4.41
N ARG A 92 -16.27 -9.88 5.17
CA ARG A 92 -16.29 -9.81 6.64
C ARG A 92 -14.98 -9.33 7.26
N TYR A 93 -13.84 -9.75 6.72
CA TYR A 93 -12.51 -9.49 7.29
C TYR A 93 -11.62 -8.61 6.42
N ASN A 94 -11.86 -8.57 5.12
CA ASN A 94 -11.07 -7.80 4.17
C ASN A 94 -11.98 -7.00 3.24
N ASN A 95 -11.74 -5.71 3.17
CA ASN A 95 -12.44 -4.81 2.27
C ASN A 95 -11.45 -4.30 1.22
N THR A 96 -11.87 -4.28 -0.03
CA THR A 96 -10.98 -3.98 -1.16
C THR A 96 -11.58 -2.89 -2.02
N MET A 97 -10.76 -1.90 -2.37
CA MET A 97 -10.98 -1.01 -3.52
C MET A 97 -10.01 -1.40 -4.62
N LEU A 98 -10.53 -1.51 -5.82
CA LEU A 98 -9.79 -1.78 -7.04
C LEU A 98 -10.00 -0.63 -8.00
N PHE A 99 -8.91 -0.08 -8.51
CA PHE A 99 -8.90 0.95 -9.54
C PHE A 99 -8.23 0.40 -10.80
N ARG A 100 -8.65 0.91 -11.97
CA ARG A 100 -8.04 0.61 -13.25
C ARG A 100 -7.63 1.90 -13.91
N VAL A 101 -6.36 2.04 -14.21
CA VAL A 101 -5.75 3.22 -14.81
C VAL A 101 -5.08 2.80 -16.11
N GLU A 102 -5.26 3.53 -17.18
CA GLU A 102 -4.47 3.32 -18.40
C GLU A 102 -3.09 3.97 -18.22
N SER A 103 -2.03 3.25 -18.60
CA SER A 103 -0.67 3.80 -18.59
C SER A 103 -0.55 4.91 -19.63
N GLU A 104 0.25 5.94 -19.32
CA GLU A 104 0.50 7.06 -20.23
C GLU A 104 1.58 6.74 -21.28
N ILE A 105 2.56 5.91 -20.91
CA ILE A 105 3.70 5.58 -21.78
C ILE A 105 3.35 4.38 -22.66
N PRO A 106 3.47 4.48 -24.00
CA PRO A 106 3.24 3.37 -24.90
C PRO A 106 4.23 2.20 -24.68
N PRO A 107 3.80 0.94 -24.86
CA PRO A 107 2.44 0.53 -25.21
C PRO A 107 1.45 0.73 -24.05
N THR A 108 0.30 1.36 -24.34
CA THR A 108 -0.73 1.60 -23.32
C THR A 108 -1.28 0.28 -22.78
N VAL A 109 -1.18 0.08 -21.49
CA VAL A 109 -1.66 -1.09 -20.77
C VAL A 109 -2.55 -0.70 -19.60
N GLN A 110 -3.42 -1.60 -19.17
CA GLN A 110 -4.27 -1.36 -18.01
C GLN A 110 -3.54 -1.71 -16.71
N ILE A 111 -3.22 -0.69 -15.94
CA ILE A 111 -2.66 -0.78 -14.60
C ILE A 111 -3.80 -1.04 -13.60
N ARG A 112 -3.57 -1.93 -12.65
CA ARG A 112 -4.52 -2.23 -11.56
C ARG A 112 -3.93 -1.85 -10.22
N LEU A 113 -4.52 -0.87 -9.56
CA LEU A 113 -4.21 -0.59 -8.15
C LEU A 113 -5.24 -1.26 -7.26
N LYS A 114 -4.78 -2.11 -6.34
CA LYS A 114 -5.62 -2.71 -5.30
C LYS A 114 -5.24 -2.13 -3.95
N VAL A 115 -6.23 -1.57 -3.26
CA VAL A 115 -6.12 -1.16 -1.85
C VAL A 115 -6.96 -2.14 -1.03
N GLU A 116 -6.32 -2.88 -0.14
CA GLU A 116 -6.98 -3.88 0.72
C GLU A 116 -6.87 -3.47 2.19
N ILE A 117 -7.99 -3.47 2.92
CA ILE A 117 -8.04 -3.18 4.34
C ILE A 117 -8.43 -4.44 5.10
N ASN A 118 -7.53 -4.95 5.93
CA ASN A 118 -7.83 -6.01 6.90
C ASN A 118 -8.53 -5.38 8.12
N CYS A 119 -9.72 -5.92 8.44
CA CYS A 119 -10.57 -5.44 9.54
C CYS A 119 -10.66 -6.45 10.70
N PHE A 120 -9.70 -7.34 10.81
CA PHE A 120 -9.70 -8.40 11.81
C PHE A 120 -8.43 -8.42 12.67
N GLU A 121 -7.28 -8.15 12.07
CA GLU A 121 -5.97 -8.19 12.75
C GLU A 121 -5.61 -6.81 13.32
N HIS A 122 -6.32 -6.37 14.37
CA HIS A 122 -6.12 -5.06 14.98
C HIS A 122 -4.94 -4.99 15.95
N PHE A 123 -4.30 -6.10 16.24
CA PHE A 123 -3.21 -6.14 17.22
C PHE A 123 -1.84 -5.90 16.57
N ASN A 124 -0.94 -5.37 17.35
CA ASN A 124 0.49 -5.30 17.09
C ASN A 124 1.24 -5.64 18.40
N VAL A 125 2.45 -6.14 18.27
CA VAL A 125 3.27 -6.60 19.40
C VAL A 125 4.25 -5.50 19.83
N LEU A 126 4.88 -4.84 18.86
CA LEU A 126 5.92 -3.84 19.09
C LEU A 126 5.37 -2.40 19.08
N GLY A 127 4.07 -2.24 18.87
CA GLY A 127 3.46 -0.95 18.62
C GLY A 127 3.50 -0.54 17.14
N LEU A 128 2.94 0.62 16.86
CA LEU A 128 3.00 1.23 15.53
C LEU A 128 4.04 2.35 15.54
N THR A 129 4.66 2.57 14.39
CA THR A 129 5.60 3.67 14.18
C THR A 129 5.13 4.55 13.02
N LYS A 130 5.66 5.76 12.94
CA LYS A 130 5.43 6.68 11.83
C LYS A 130 6.73 6.88 11.08
N ILE A 131 6.69 6.73 9.78
CA ILE A 131 7.84 6.90 8.89
C ILE A 131 7.55 8.04 7.92
N PRO A 132 8.41 9.07 7.88
CA PRO A 132 8.31 10.12 6.89
C PRO A 132 8.42 9.54 5.48
N PHE A 133 7.51 9.91 4.60
CA PHE A 133 7.48 9.44 3.23
C PHE A 133 7.26 10.61 2.29
N LYS A 134 8.22 10.81 1.39
CA LYS A 134 8.24 11.93 0.45
C LYS A 134 8.27 11.42 -0.98
N VAL A 135 7.46 12.03 -1.82
CA VAL A 135 7.45 11.83 -3.27
C VAL A 135 7.79 13.15 -3.92
N GLU A 136 8.76 13.17 -4.80
CA GLU A 136 9.23 14.37 -5.48
C GLU A 136 9.47 14.05 -6.95
N ASN A 137 8.54 14.50 -7.81
CA ASN A 137 8.55 14.22 -9.24
C ASN A 137 7.80 15.34 -9.97
N SER A 138 8.10 15.58 -11.25
CA SER A 138 7.41 16.58 -12.07
C SER A 138 5.90 16.32 -12.22
N TRP A 139 5.47 15.09 -12.06
CA TRP A 139 4.07 14.68 -12.15
C TRP A 139 3.32 14.77 -10.82
N PHE A 140 4.02 14.54 -9.70
CA PHE A 140 3.46 14.62 -8.35
C PHE A 140 4.53 14.95 -7.31
N THR A 141 4.24 15.89 -6.42
CA THR A 141 5.07 16.18 -5.24
C THR A 141 4.16 16.19 -4.01
N GLY A 142 4.58 15.49 -2.96
CA GLY A 142 3.85 15.44 -1.70
C GLY A 142 4.60 14.64 -0.64
N GLU A 143 4.18 14.80 0.61
CA GLU A 143 4.76 14.11 1.75
C GLU A 143 3.68 13.75 2.79
N ALA A 144 3.92 12.69 3.54
CA ALA A 144 3.07 12.27 4.66
C ALA A 144 3.88 11.45 5.67
N GLU A 145 3.37 11.34 6.89
CA GLU A 145 3.86 10.37 7.87
C GLU A 145 3.04 9.08 7.77
N LEU A 146 3.65 8.00 7.27
CA LEU A 146 2.98 6.73 7.12
C LEU A 146 3.00 5.96 8.44
N THR A 147 1.83 5.74 9.03
CA THR A 147 1.66 4.83 10.17
C THR A 147 1.86 3.40 9.69
N THR A 148 2.81 2.68 10.29
CA THR A 148 3.17 1.31 9.90
C THR A 148 3.66 0.51 11.11
N TYR A 149 4.00 -0.75 10.88
CA TYR A 149 4.60 -1.64 11.87
C TYR A 149 6.13 -1.49 11.90
N HIS A 150 6.75 -1.82 13.01
CA HIS A 150 8.19 -1.99 13.08
C HIS A 150 8.67 -3.07 12.10
N PHE A 151 9.91 -2.93 11.62
CA PHE A 151 10.51 -3.83 10.63
C PHE A 151 10.40 -5.31 11.03
N GLU A 152 10.74 -5.61 12.28
CA GLU A 152 10.72 -6.96 12.84
C GLU A 152 9.31 -7.55 12.87
N GLU A 153 8.31 -6.72 13.11
CA GLU A 153 6.92 -7.17 13.11
C GLU A 153 6.41 -7.43 11.68
N LEU A 154 6.81 -6.60 10.69
CA LEU A 154 6.55 -6.90 9.29
C LEU A 154 7.17 -8.22 8.86
N LEU A 155 8.42 -8.50 9.24
CA LEU A 155 9.07 -9.79 8.99
C LEU A 155 8.33 -10.95 9.67
N GLY A 156 7.90 -10.78 10.91
CA GLY A 156 7.08 -11.75 11.64
C GLY A 156 5.77 -12.06 10.91
N THR A 157 5.09 -11.05 10.33
CA THR A 157 3.89 -11.27 9.51
C THR A 157 4.21 -12.01 8.22
N LYS A 158 5.38 -11.81 7.61
CA LYS A 158 5.86 -12.53 6.43
C LYS A 158 6.16 -14.00 6.74
N LEU A 159 6.81 -14.26 7.87
CA LEU A 159 7.08 -15.62 8.33
C LEU A 159 5.76 -16.40 8.54
N ARG A 160 4.77 -15.77 9.20
CA ARG A 160 3.44 -16.35 9.37
C ARG A 160 2.76 -16.60 8.01
N ALA A 161 2.85 -15.65 7.07
CA ALA A 161 2.28 -15.79 5.74
C ALA A 161 2.96 -16.94 4.97
N LEU A 162 4.28 -17.08 5.05
CA LEU A 162 5.02 -18.18 4.44
C LEU A 162 4.54 -19.53 4.98
N TYR A 163 4.39 -19.65 6.30
CA TYR A 163 3.88 -20.88 6.93
C TYR A 163 2.47 -21.25 6.46
N GLN A 164 1.58 -20.24 6.36
CA GLN A 164 0.17 -20.42 6.00
C GLN A 164 -0.06 -20.64 4.50
N ARG A 165 0.65 -19.87 3.64
CA ARG A 165 0.38 -19.80 2.19
C ARG A 165 1.42 -20.52 1.35
N LYS A 166 2.62 -20.73 1.86
CA LYS A 166 3.76 -21.38 1.19
C LYS A 166 4.08 -20.75 -0.19
N LYS A 167 4.03 -19.42 -0.29
CA LYS A 167 4.31 -18.69 -1.54
C LYS A 167 5.77 -18.25 -1.59
N GLY A 168 6.43 -18.46 -2.74
CA GLY A 168 7.83 -18.10 -2.94
C GLY A 168 8.17 -16.64 -2.66
N ARG A 169 7.23 -15.71 -2.93
CA ARG A 169 7.41 -14.28 -2.62
C ARG A 169 7.54 -13.99 -1.11
N ASP A 170 6.84 -14.76 -0.27
CA ASP A 170 6.94 -14.60 1.19
C ASP A 170 8.30 -15.11 1.70
N LEU A 171 8.86 -16.14 1.06
CA LEU A 171 10.22 -16.63 1.31
C LEU A 171 11.27 -15.60 0.84
N PHE A 172 11.09 -15.04 -0.35
CA PHE A 172 11.98 -14.00 -0.88
C PHE A 172 12.06 -12.77 0.03
N ASP A 173 10.93 -12.35 0.60
CA ASP A 173 10.86 -11.20 1.51
C ASP A 173 11.59 -11.45 2.85
N LEU A 174 11.93 -12.70 3.18
CA LEU A 174 12.63 -13.10 4.40
C LEU A 174 14.12 -13.40 4.18
N TYR A 175 14.56 -13.54 2.92
CA TYR A 175 15.95 -13.78 2.54
C TYR A 175 16.74 -12.48 2.45
#